data_448307a6b96da96475c40250f6aae7af
#
_entry.id   448307a6b96da96475c40250f6aae7af
#
_cell.length_a   1.000
_cell.length_b   1.000
_cell.length_c   1.000
_cell.angle_alpha   90.00
_cell.angle_beta   90.00
_cell.angle_gamma   90.00
#
_symmetry.space_group_name_H-M   'P 1'
#
loop_
_entity.id
_entity.type
_entity.pdbx_description
1 polymer ?
#
loop_
_entity_poly.entity_id
_entity_poly.type
_entity_poly.pdbx_seq_one_letter_code
_entity_poly.pdbx_strand_id
1 'polypeptide(L)'
;DIYAAQGLVNMLQDDHQVKIVSTDDLIDNINENVAAVFFTEVDYKTGRRYDAKKIIKAAKQNGALVILDLAHSAGAIDTNLTELEVDLAVGCTYKYLNGGPGSPAFIYVNPNLINSLDPCLSGWLGHENPFDFSLKYDPAYGIDRMRVGTPPVIAMAALEASLDIWETDNINNVREHSIQLTDQFIKGVEQKCPMLQLITPRLPEIRGSQVSFSFEHGYDAMQACIERGVIGDFRAPDVMRFGFTPLFI
;
A
#
# COMPACT_ATOMS: atom_id res chain seq x y z
N ASP A 1 -6.61 3.99 -6.17
CA ASP A 1 -7.30 4.49 -4.99
C ASP A 1 -8.29 5.59 -5.33
N ILE A 2 -7.84 6.74 -5.86
CA ILE A 2 -8.71 7.89 -6.19
C ILE A 2 -9.87 7.49 -7.08
N TYR A 3 -9.62 6.74 -8.16
CA TYR A 3 -10.68 6.32 -9.10
C TYR A 3 -11.70 5.37 -8.45
N ALA A 4 -11.25 4.49 -7.53
CA ALA A 4 -12.15 3.62 -6.79
C ALA A 4 -13.05 4.43 -5.85
N ALA A 5 -12.50 5.40 -5.14
CA ALA A 5 -13.26 6.30 -4.28
C ALA A 5 -14.27 7.15 -5.08
N GLN A 6 -13.87 7.70 -6.23
CA GLN A 6 -14.75 8.44 -7.13
C GLN A 6 -15.88 7.56 -7.68
N GLY A 7 -15.57 6.31 -8.07
CA GLY A 7 -16.56 5.34 -8.52
C GLY A 7 -17.59 5.02 -7.43
N LEU A 8 -17.13 4.83 -6.19
CA LEU A 8 -18.01 4.57 -5.05
C LEU A 8 -18.94 5.77 -4.78
N VAL A 9 -18.39 6.97 -4.72
CA VAL A 9 -19.20 8.19 -4.48
C VAL A 9 -20.23 8.38 -5.58
N ASN A 10 -19.90 8.11 -6.85
CA ASN A 10 -20.87 8.16 -7.95
C ASN A 10 -22.02 7.14 -7.79
N MET A 11 -21.78 6.01 -7.13
CA MET A 11 -22.83 5.01 -6.85
C MET A 11 -23.72 5.40 -5.68
N LEU A 12 -23.17 6.08 -4.66
CA LEU A 12 -23.89 6.40 -3.43
C LEU A 12 -24.99 7.46 -3.64
N GLN A 13 -24.96 8.21 -4.74
CA GLN A 13 -25.86 9.35 -4.99
C GLN A 13 -25.93 10.30 -3.77
N ASP A 14 -26.11 11.59 -4.02
CA ASP A 14 -26.30 12.63 -3.00
C ASP A 14 -25.10 12.91 -2.05
N ASP A 15 -24.77 14.17 -1.94
CA ASP A 15 -23.93 14.86 -0.94
C ASP A 15 -22.53 14.29 -0.58
N HIS A 16 -22.16 13.11 -1.05
CA HIS A 16 -20.82 12.56 -0.85
C HIS A 16 -19.85 13.12 -1.91
N GLN A 17 -18.67 13.54 -1.45
CA GLN A 17 -17.63 14.08 -2.32
C GLN A 17 -16.27 13.47 -2.01
N VAL A 18 -15.48 13.23 -3.05
CA VAL A 18 -14.05 12.93 -2.89
C VAL A 18 -13.28 14.24 -2.96
N LYS A 19 -12.71 14.67 -1.84
CA LYS A 19 -11.79 15.79 -1.78
C LYS A 19 -10.36 15.28 -1.89
N ILE A 20 -9.68 15.61 -2.98
CA ILE A 20 -8.28 15.27 -3.19
C ILE A 20 -7.43 16.42 -2.67
N VAL A 21 -6.53 16.13 -1.75
CA VAL A 21 -5.60 17.10 -1.15
C VAL A 21 -4.18 16.56 -1.21
N SER A 22 -3.18 17.45 -1.15
CA SER A 22 -1.81 17.02 -0.95
C SER A 22 -1.67 16.37 0.43
N THR A 23 -0.72 15.45 0.58
CA THR A 23 -0.52 14.81 1.90
C THR A 23 0.00 15.80 2.94
N ASP A 24 0.70 16.84 2.52
CA ASP A 24 1.18 17.90 3.43
C ASP A 24 0.01 18.75 3.97
N ASP A 25 -1.06 18.93 3.20
CA ASP A 25 -2.27 19.67 3.59
C ASP A 25 -3.36 18.76 4.21
N LEU A 26 -3.13 17.45 4.26
CA LEU A 26 -4.17 16.47 4.61
C LEU A 26 -4.75 16.74 5.99
N ILE A 27 -3.92 16.92 7.00
CA ILE A 27 -4.35 17.10 8.39
C ILE A 27 -5.23 18.36 8.54
N ASP A 28 -4.86 19.46 7.89
CA ASP A 28 -5.61 20.72 7.93
C ASP A 28 -6.97 20.64 7.22
N ASN A 29 -7.17 19.61 6.42
CA ASN A 29 -8.42 19.36 5.71
C ASN A 29 -9.33 18.32 6.39
N ILE A 30 -8.92 17.75 7.51
CA ILE A 30 -9.74 16.82 8.31
C ILE A 30 -10.58 17.61 9.30
N ASN A 31 -11.90 17.48 9.20
CA ASN A 31 -12.87 18.10 10.10
C ASN A 31 -14.08 17.17 10.28
N GLU A 32 -15.06 17.61 11.05
CA GLU A 32 -16.28 16.85 11.42
C GLU A 32 -17.16 16.42 10.23
N ASN A 33 -16.95 17.00 9.04
CA ASN A 33 -17.70 16.62 7.83
C ASN A 33 -16.96 15.53 7.01
N VAL A 34 -15.78 15.08 7.47
CA VAL A 34 -15.01 14.03 6.80
C VAL A 34 -15.43 12.66 7.32
N ALA A 35 -16.09 11.86 6.50
CA ALA A 35 -16.52 10.51 6.86
C ALA A 35 -15.35 9.51 6.88
N ALA A 36 -14.41 9.63 5.94
CA ALA A 36 -13.24 8.75 5.86
C ALA A 36 -12.03 9.48 5.28
N VAL A 37 -10.84 9.11 5.78
CA VAL A 37 -9.54 9.55 5.28
C VAL A 37 -8.85 8.35 4.64
N PHE A 38 -8.57 8.46 3.35
CA PHE A 38 -7.83 7.44 2.60
C PHE A 38 -6.47 7.99 2.18
N PHE A 39 -5.39 7.35 2.63
CA PHE A 39 -4.03 7.76 2.29
C PHE A 39 -3.09 6.56 2.22
N THR A 40 -1.97 6.72 1.48
CA THR A 40 -0.91 5.72 1.43
C THR A 40 0.15 5.98 2.49
N GLU A 41 0.71 4.92 3.10
CA GLU A 41 1.83 5.07 4.02
C GLU A 41 3.11 5.49 3.29
N VAL A 42 3.33 4.94 2.09
CA VAL A 42 4.50 5.27 1.25
C VAL A 42 4.04 5.69 -0.13
N ASP A 43 4.39 6.90 -0.52
CA ASP A 43 4.09 7.45 -1.83
C ASP A 43 4.77 6.67 -2.96
N TYR A 44 4.00 6.25 -3.93
CA TYR A 44 4.48 5.42 -5.05
C TYR A 44 5.45 6.14 -5.98
N LYS A 45 5.38 7.47 -6.06
CA LYS A 45 6.19 8.27 -6.98
C LYS A 45 7.53 8.66 -6.37
N THR A 46 7.49 9.15 -5.14
CA THR A 46 8.67 9.69 -4.46
C THR A 46 9.33 8.70 -3.51
N GLY A 47 8.62 7.65 -3.08
CA GLY A 47 9.06 6.78 -2.00
C GLY A 47 9.02 7.43 -0.62
N ARG A 48 8.38 8.61 -0.46
CA ARG A 48 8.21 9.27 0.84
C ARG A 48 7.27 8.48 1.73
N ARG A 49 7.71 8.20 2.95
CA ARG A 49 6.86 7.67 4.02
C ARG A 49 6.22 8.82 4.78
N TYR A 50 4.91 8.75 4.94
CA TYR A 50 4.15 9.73 5.70
C TYR A 50 4.01 9.33 7.18
N ASP A 51 3.79 10.32 8.05
CA ASP A 51 3.54 10.09 9.48
C ASP A 51 2.09 9.61 9.68
N ALA A 52 1.88 8.31 9.46
CA ALA A 52 0.56 7.69 9.60
C ALA A 52 -0.06 7.95 10.99
N LYS A 53 0.76 7.95 12.05
CA LYS A 53 0.28 8.18 13.43
C LYS A 53 -0.39 9.54 13.59
N LYS A 54 0.20 10.60 13.01
CA LYS A 54 -0.39 11.95 13.07
C LYS A 54 -1.69 12.04 12.28
N ILE A 55 -1.72 11.46 11.08
CA ILE A 55 -2.90 11.49 10.20
C ILE A 55 -4.05 10.72 10.85
N ILE A 56 -3.79 9.51 11.35
CA ILE A 56 -4.79 8.67 12.03
C ILE A 56 -5.35 9.38 13.26
N LYS A 57 -4.48 9.99 14.07
CA LYS A 57 -4.91 10.74 15.25
C LYS A 57 -5.84 11.89 14.87
N ALA A 58 -5.51 12.65 13.83
CA ALA A 58 -6.36 13.76 13.37
C ALA A 58 -7.71 13.27 12.84
N ALA A 59 -7.73 12.17 12.07
CA ALA A 59 -8.96 11.56 11.58
C ALA A 59 -9.87 11.13 12.74
N LYS A 60 -9.34 10.39 13.70
CA LYS A 60 -10.11 9.92 14.86
C LYS A 60 -10.64 11.04 15.74
N GLN A 61 -9.88 12.12 15.94
CA GLN A 61 -10.33 13.30 16.69
C GLN A 61 -11.55 13.98 16.05
N ASN A 62 -11.74 13.80 14.75
CA ASN A 62 -12.87 14.34 14.00
C ASN A 62 -13.95 13.30 13.66
N GLY A 63 -13.82 12.06 14.19
CA GLY A 63 -14.80 10.99 13.95
C GLY A 63 -14.71 10.34 12.57
N ALA A 64 -13.66 10.61 11.79
CA ALA A 64 -13.45 10.03 10.48
C ALA A 64 -12.81 8.64 10.55
N LEU A 65 -13.28 7.69 9.74
CA LEU A 65 -12.63 6.40 9.54
C LEU A 65 -11.33 6.55 8.77
N VAL A 66 -10.38 5.65 9.02
CA VAL A 66 -9.10 5.60 8.32
C VAL A 66 -9.00 4.39 7.43
N ILE A 67 -8.67 4.60 6.16
CA ILE A 67 -8.28 3.57 5.21
C ILE A 67 -6.81 3.79 4.84
N LEU A 68 -5.93 2.88 5.26
CA LEU A 68 -4.50 2.97 5.03
C LEU A 68 -4.08 2.07 3.86
N ASP A 69 -3.48 2.65 2.82
CA ASP A 69 -2.88 1.88 1.73
C ASP A 69 -1.44 1.48 2.08
N LEU A 70 -1.20 0.18 2.12
CA LEU A 70 0.08 -0.45 2.43
C LEU A 70 0.79 -1.03 1.20
N ALA A 71 0.35 -0.68 -0.01
CA ALA A 71 0.89 -1.27 -1.23
C ALA A 71 2.41 -1.10 -1.40
N HIS A 72 3.01 -0.06 -0.82
CA HIS A 72 4.45 0.20 -0.84
C HIS A 72 5.14 0.06 0.52
N SER A 73 4.44 -0.41 1.55
CA SER A 73 5.01 -0.62 2.89
C SER A 73 4.91 -2.05 3.40
N ALA A 74 3.84 -2.80 3.05
CA ALA A 74 3.70 -4.20 3.47
C ALA A 74 4.87 -5.05 2.94
N GLY A 75 5.62 -5.67 3.86
CA GLY A 75 6.85 -6.42 3.56
C GLY A 75 8.12 -5.56 3.45
N ALA A 76 8.03 -4.23 3.63
CA ALA A 76 9.17 -3.33 3.57
C ALA A 76 9.36 -2.51 4.87
N ILE A 77 8.28 -2.29 5.60
CA ILE A 77 8.26 -1.45 6.80
C ILE A 77 7.42 -2.15 7.86
N ASP A 78 7.90 -2.12 9.09
CA ASP A 78 7.09 -2.56 10.25
C ASP A 78 5.99 -1.52 10.51
N THR A 79 4.76 -1.89 10.15
CA THR A 79 3.57 -1.07 10.36
C THR A 79 2.62 -1.80 11.30
N ASN A 80 2.66 -1.42 12.58
CA ASN A 80 1.80 -2.01 13.60
C ASN A 80 0.39 -1.42 13.54
N LEU A 81 -0.50 -2.04 12.77
CA LEU A 81 -1.87 -1.57 12.55
C LEU A 81 -2.69 -1.52 13.85
N THR A 82 -2.42 -2.42 14.80
CA THR A 82 -3.09 -2.46 16.09
C THR A 82 -2.66 -1.28 16.97
N GLU A 83 -1.36 -1.02 17.07
CA GLU A 83 -0.83 0.12 17.85
C GLU A 83 -1.26 1.47 17.25
N LEU A 84 -1.30 1.56 15.93
CA LEU A 84 -1.79 2.74 15.21
C LEU A 84 -3.31 2.87 15.28
N GLU A 85 -4.01 1.82 15.75
CA GLU A 85 -5.48 1.76 15.79
C GLU A 85 -6.13 2.05 14.42
N VAL A 86 -5.56 1.52 13.35
CA VAL A 86 -6.09 1.67 11.98
C VAL A 86 -7.46 1.00 11.89
N ASP A 87 -8.42 1.64 11.24
CA ASP A 87 -9.76 1.07 11.03
C ASP A 87 -9.77 0.04 9.91
N LEU A 88 -9.26 0.43 8.74
CA LEU A 88 -9.14 -0.42 7.57
C LEU A 88 -7.77 -0.22 6.91
N ALA A 89 -7.20 -1.29 6.39
CA ALA A 89 -6.04 -1.18 5.51
C ALA A 89 -6.18 -2.09 4.30
N VAL A 90 -5.55 -1.69 3.21
CA VAL A 90 -5.48 -2.47 1.97
C VAL A 90 -4.05 -2.56 1.50
N GLY A 91 -3.71 -3.62 0.78
CA GLY A 91 -2.38 -3.76 0.23
C GLY A 91 -2.30 -4.85 -0.83
N CYS A 92 -1.13 -4.98 -1.44
CA CYS A 92 -0.86 -6.02 -2.43
C CYS A 92 0.28 -6.92 -1.96
N THR A 93 0.27 -8.16 -2.41
CA THR A 93 1.28 -9.14 -2.03
C THR A 93 2.37 -9.36 -3.10
N TYR A 94 2.19 -8.80 -4.29
CA TYR A 94 3.14 -8.98 -5.40
C TYR A 94 4.38 -8.07 -5.33
N LYS A 95 4.39 -7.05 -4.46
CA LYS A 95 5.55 -6.16 -4.29
C LYS A 95 6.52 -6.72 -3.25
N TYR A 96 6.66 -6.09 -2.10
CA TYR A 96 7.66 -6.43 -1.08
C TYR A 96 7.35 -7.70 -0.28
N LEU A 97 6.13 -8.24 -0.40
CA LEU A 97 5.82 -9.58 0.09
C LEU A 97 6.21 -10.68 -0.91
N ASN A 98 6.70 -10.30 -2.10
CA ASN A 98 7.29 -11.17 -3.12
C ASN A 98 6.39 -12.31 -3.64
N GLY A 99 5.07 -12.19 -3.52
CA GLY A 99 4.11 -13.21 -3.97
C GLY A 99 4.04 -13.40 -5.49
N GLY A 100 4.77 -12.58 -6.26
CA GLY A 100 4.85 -12.67 -7.71
C GLY A 100 3.65 -12.05 -8.46
N PRO A 101 3.75 -11.97 -9.78
CA PRO A 101 2.71 -11.41 -10.63
C PRO A 101 1.37 -12.15 -10.46
N GLY A 102 0.29 -11.39 -10.27
CA GLY A 102 -1.05 -11.96 -10.09
C GLY A 102 -1.36 -12.47 -8.68
N SER A 103 -0.45 -12.30 -7.72
CA SER A 103 -0.75 -12.64 -6.33
C SER A 103 -1.86 -11.76 -5.75
N PRO A 104 -2.66 -12.26 -4.79
CA PRO A 104 -3.84 -11.59 -4.31
C PRO A 104 -3.51 -10.30 -3.53
N ALA A 105 -4.43 -9.34 -3.56
CA ALA A 105 -4.45 -8.25 -2.60
C ALA A 105 -4.98 -8.74 -1.25
N PHE A 106 -4.77 -7.95 -0.20
CA PHE A 106 -5.33 -8.20 1.11
C PHE A 106 -6.12 -7.00 1.64
N ILE A 107 -7.03 -7.27 2.54
CA ILE A 107 -7.71 -6.28 3.36
C ILE A 107 -7.47 -6.60 4.84
N TYR A 108 -7.24 -5.57 5.63
CA TYR A 108 -7.30 -5.59 7.08
C TYR A 108 -8.52 -4.80 7.52
N VAL A 109 -9.24 -5.32 8.49
CA VAL A 109 -10.33 -4.61 9.17
C VAL A 109 -10.09 -4.72 10.67
N ASN A 110 -10.17 -3.60 11.37
CA ASN A 110 -10.03 -3.59 12.83
C ASN A 110 -11.04 -4.55 13.47
N PRO A 111 -10.59 -5.47 14.35
CA PRO A 111 -11.47 -6.45 15.00
C PRO A 111 -12.68 -5.83 15.73
N ASN A 112 -12.56 -4.59 16.21
CA ASN A 112 -13.66 -3.90 16.88
C ASN A 112 -14.75 -3.39 15.91
N LEU A 113 -14.42 -3.28 14.62
CA LEU A 113 -15.33 -2.77 13.57
C LEU A 113 -15.92 -3.87 12.73
N ILE A 114 -15.20 -5.00 12.55
CA ILE A 114 -15.50 -5.99 11.52
C ILE A 114 -16.96 -6.48 11.55
N ASN A 115 -17.53 -6.69 12.73
CA ASN A 115 -18.89 -7.22 12.85
C ASN A 115 -20.00 -6.15 12.68
N SER A 116 -19.63 -4.87 12.65
CA SER A 116 -20.55 -3.75 12.39
C SER A 116 -20.51 -3.29 10.92
N LEU A 117 -19.60 -3.83 10.11
CA LEU A 117 -19.49 -3.48 8.69
C LEU A 117 -20.26 -4.46 7.83
N ASP A 118 -21.11 -3.92 6.96
CA ASP A 118 -21.76 -4.67 5.90
C ASP A 118 -21.03 -4.48 4.57
N PRO A 119 -20.34 -5.52 4.05
CA PRO A 119 -19.61 -5.37 2.79
C PRO A 119 -20.59 -5.16 1.64
N CYS A 120 -20.38 -4.11 0.84
CA CYS A 120 -21.20 -3.82 -0.34
C CYS A 120 -21.06 -4.89 -1.45
N LEU A 121 -19.95 -5.62 -1.46
CA LEU A 121 -19.72 -6.76 -2.33
C LEU A 121 -19.84 -8.05 -1.50
N SER A 122 -21.06 -8.56 -1.38
CA SER A 122 -21.32 -9.83 -0.71
C SER A 122 -21.15 -11.00 -1.69
N GLY A 123 -20.66 -12.12 -1.19
CA GLY A 123 -20.50 -13.33 -1.98
C GLY A 123 -20.68 -14.61 -1.16
N TRP A 124 -20.80 -15.74 -1.82
CA TRP A 124 -21.17 -17.00 -1.19
C TRP A 124 -20.19 -17.46 -0.09
N LEU A 125 -18.88 -17.19 -0.23
CA LEU A 125 -17.89 -17.51 0.82
C LEU A 125 -17.89 -16.53 2.01
N GLY A 126 -18.57 -15.41 1.90
CA GLY A 126 -18.80 -14.47 3.00
C GLY A 126 -20.04 -14.75 3.81
N HIS A 127 -20.83 -15.76 3.42
CA HIS A 127 -22.03 -16.20 4.16
C HIS A 127 -21.63 -16.99 5.41
N GLU A 128 -22.43 -16.90 6.49
CA GLU A 128 -22.19 -17.63 7.73
C GLU A 128 -22.11 -19.15 7.51
N ASN A 129 -22.97 -19.69 6.64
CA ASN A 129 -23.00 -21.09 6.24
C ASN A 129 -22.95 -21.20 4.71
N PRO A 130 -21.76 -21.13 4.07
CA PRO A 130 -21.62 -21.01 2.61
C PRO A 130 -22.23 -22.16 1.82
N PHE A 131 -22.28 -23.37 2.41
CA PHE A 131 -22.79 -24.60 1.73
C PHE A 131 -24.25 -24.88 1.97
N ASP A 132 -24.97 -24.07 2.73
CA ASP A 132 -26.43 -24.19 2.87
C ASP A 132 -27.18 -23.65 1.66
N PHE A 133 -26.48 -22.89 0.79
CA PHE A 133 -27.05 -22.29 -0.42
C PHE A 133 -28.36 -21.54 -0.15
N SER A 134 -28.43 -20.88 1.02
CA SER A 134 -29.58 -20.06 1.41
C SER A 134 -29.85 -18.95 0.39
N LEU A 135 -31.15 -18.65 0.16
CA LEU A 135 -31.55 -17.52 -0.68
C LEU A 135 -31.39 -16.18 0.04
N LYS A 136 -31.19 -16.17 1.35
CA LYS A 136 -30.93 -14.99 2.15
C LYS A 136 -29.45 -14.96 2.49
N TYR A 137 -28.81 -13.82 2.29
CA TYR A 137 -27.43 -13.61 2.71
C TYR A 137 -27.39 -13.21 4.18
N ASP A 138 -26.75 -14.05 4.99
CA ASP A 138 -26.41 -13.77 6.38
C ASP A 138 -24.86 -13.72 6.48
N PRO A 139 -24.26 -12.55 6.81
CA PRO A 139 -22.80 -12.39 6.78
C PRO A 139 -22.13 -13.24 7.88
N ALA A 140 -21.00 -13.85 7.53
CA ALA A 140 -20.16 -14.57 8.47
C ALA A 140 -19.66 -13.67 9.59
N TYR A 141 -19.29 -14.26 10.72
CA TYR A 141 -18.64 -13.54 11.81
C TYR A 141 -17.19 -13.25 11.49
N GLY A 142 -16.70 -12.08 11.89
CA GLY A 142 -15.31 -11.68 11.71
C GLY A 142 -14.93 -11.43 10.25
N ILE A 143 -13.65 -11.63 9.91
CA ILE A 143 -13.08 -11.26 8.60
C ILE A 143 -13.64 -12.10 7.43
N ASP A 144 -14.19 -13.27 7.70
CA ASP A 144 -14.75 -14.12 6.65
C ASP A 144 -15.89 -13.46 5.88
N ARG A 145 -16.64 -12.52 6.50
CA ARG A 145 -17.66 -11.72 5.79
C ARG A 145 -17.13 -10.91 4.60
N MET A 146 -15.83 -10.62 4.57
CA MET A 146 -15.18 -9.88 3.48
C MET A 146 -14.81 -10.79 2.28
N ARG A 147 -15.01 -12.09 2.40
CA ARG A 147 -14.78 -13.04 1.30
C ARG A 147 -15.93 -12.99 0.31
N VAL A 148 -15.60 -12.97 -0.97
CA VAL A 148 -16.62 -12.92 -2.03
C VAL A 148 -16.83 -14.29 -2.67
N GLY A 149 -15.77 -14.92 -3.15
CA GLY A 149 -15.84 -16.19 -3.85
C GLY A 149 -14.56 -17.01 -3.69
N THR A 150 -14.46 -18.09 -4.48
CA THR A 150 -13.30 -18.97 -4.47
C THR A 150 -12.01 -18.20 -4.73
N PRO A 151 -11.01 -18.30 -3.85
CA PRO A 151 -9.74 -17.57 -4.04
C PRO A 151 -8.94 -18.15 -5.21
N PRO A 152 -7.99 -17.37 -5.79
CA PRO A 152 -7.09 -17.87 -6.83
C PRO A 152 -6.03 -18.80 -6.24
N VAL A 153 -6.36 -20.09 -6.10
CA VAL A 153 -5.60 -21.10 -5.34
C VAL A 153 -4.12 -21.17 -5.76
N ILE A 154 -3.82 -21.12 -7.06
CA ILE A 154 -2.44 -21.18 -7.57
C ILE A 154 -1.64 -19.94 -7.11
N ALA A 155 -2.25 -18.76 -7.20
CA ALA A 155 -1.60 -17.53 -6.74
C ALA A 155 -1.45 -17.49 -5.21
N MET A 156 -2.40 -18.10 -4.48
CA MET A 156 -2.28 -18.25 -3.02
C MET A 156 -1.15 -19.19 -2.63
N ALA A 157 -0.97 -20.32 -3.33
CA ALA A 157 0.13 -21.24 -3.08
C ALA A 157 1.52 -20.60 -3.38
N ALA A 158 1.59 -19.77 -4.43
CA ALA A 158 2.81 -19.01 -4.73
C ALA A 158 3.12 -17.96 -3.63
N LEU A 159 2.09 -17.30 -3.12
CA LEU A 159 2.22 -16.38 -2.00
C LEU A 159 2.66 -17.10 -0.71
N GLU A 160 2.06 -18.25 -0.40
CA GLU A 160 2.43 -19.07 0.76
C GLU A 160 3.93 -19.40 0.74
N ALA A 161 4.43 -19.93 -0.39
CA ALA A 161 5.85 -20.22 -0.57
C ALA A 161 6.75 -18.97 -0.43
N SER A 162 6.26 -17.81 -0.82
CA SER A 162 6.97 -16.54 -0.62
C SER A 162 6.98 -16.11 0.86
N LEU A 163 5.91 -16.37 1.59
CA LEU A 163 5.80 -16.02 3.01
C LEU A 163 6.66 -16.93 3.91
N ASP A 164 6.97 -18.16 3.47
CA ASP A 164 7.89 -19.08 4.19
C ASP A 164 9.26 -18.44 4.43
N ILE A 165 9.70 -17.53 3.55
CA ILE A 165 10.96 -16.79 3.71
C ILE A 165 10.96 -15.97 5.01
N TRP A 166 9.80 -15.42 5.38
CA TRP A 166 9.63 -14.61 6.59
C TRP A 166 9.74 -15.41 7.91
N GLU A 167 9.68 -16.74 7.86
CA GLU A 167 9.93 -17.59 9.03
C GLU A 167 11.41 -17.54 9.45
N THR A 168 12.31 -17.20 8.55
CA THR A 168 13.77 -17.18 8.78
C THR A 168 14.33 -15.77 8.96
N ASP A 169 13.54 -14.74 8.68
CA ASP A 169 13.94 -13.34 8.82
C ASP A 169 12.81 -12.52 9.45
N ASN A 170 13.10 -11.29 9.83
CA ASN A 170 12.13 -10.39 10.43
C ASN A 170 12.13 -9.02 9.72
N ILE A 171 11.03 -8.30 9.85
CA ILE A 171 10.82 -7.03 9.17
C ILE A 171 11.87 -5.96 9.52
N ASN A 172 12.44 -6.00 10.72
CA ASN A 172 13.47 -5.04 11.14
C ASN A 172 14.79 -5.26 10.39
N ASN A 173 15.23 -6.52 10.25
CA ASN A 173 16.41 -6.86 9.46
C ASN A 173 16.22 -6.48 7.99
N VAL A 174 15.06 -6.81 7.41
CA VAL A 174 14.69 -6.42 6.05
C VAL A 174 14.74 -4.90 5.89
N ARG A 175 14.22 -4.17 6.86
CA ARG A 175 14.23 -2.71 6.87
C ARG A 175 15.65 -2.13 6.93
N GLU A 176 16.49 -2.62 7.82
CA GLU A 176 17.88 -2.19 7.94
C GLU A 176 18.65 -2.42 6.63
N HIS A 177 18.50 -3.59 6.03
CA HIS A 177 19.16 -3.92 4.76
C HIS A 177 18.65 -3.01 3.63
N SER A 178 17.33 -2.77 3.56
CA SER A 178 16.75 -1.83 2.60
C SER A 178 17.33 -0.43 2.73
N ILE A 179 17.54 0.07 3.95
CA ILE A 179 18.16 1.36 4.21
C ILE A 179 19.60 1.39 3.68
N GLN A 180 20.40 0.36 3.96
CA GLN A 180 21.78 0.26 3.47
C GLN A 180 21.85 0.26 1.94
N LEU A 181 21.02 -0.54 1.27
CA LEU A 181 20.96 -0.63 -0.18
C LEU A 181 20.55 0.71 -0.81
N THR A 182 19.49 1.34 -0.29
CA THR A 182 19.00 2.61 -0.82
C THR A 182 19.99 3.75 -0.58
N ASP A 183 20.68 3.80 0.57
CA ASP A 183 21.73 4.79 0.84
C ASP A 183 22.94 4.62 -0.10
N GLN A 184 23.37 3.37 -0.32
CA GLN A 184 24.46 3.06 -1.24
C GLN A 184 24.10 3.47 -2.67
N PHE A 185 22.86 3.17 -3.10
CA PHE A 185 22.38 3.53 -4.42
C PHE A 185 22.32 5.04 -4.61
N ILE A 186 21.72 5.77 -3.67
CA ILE A 186 21.65 7.25 -3.71
C ILE A 186 23.05 7.83 -3.86
N LYS A 187 24.00 7.46 -2.98
CA LYS A 187 25.38 7.93 -3.03
C LYS A 187 26.06 7.61 -4.37
N GLY A 188 25.88 6.39 -4.87
CA GLY A 188 26.47 5.98 -6.14
C GLY A 188 25.93 6.75 -7.34
N VAL A 189 24.62 6.97 -7.39
CA VAL A 189 24.00 7.75 -8.47
C VAL A 189 24.42 9.21 -8.42
N GLU A 190 24.43 9.84 -7.28
CA GLU A 190 24.85 11.25 -7.13
C GLU A 190 26.31 11.50 -7.54
N GLN A 191 27.18 10.53 -7.26
CA GLN A 191 28.58 10.61 -7.65
C GLN A 191 28.80 10.41 -9.16
N LYS A 192 28.06 9.50 -9.77
CA LYS A 192 28.28 9.07 -11.15
C LYS A 192 27.35 9.74 -12.16
N CYS A 193 26.20 10.18 -11.72
CA CYS A 193 25.12 10.74 -12.55
C CYS A 193 24.59 12.05 -11.95
N PRO A 194 25.41 13.11 -11.82
CA PRO A 194 25.04 14.34 -11.16
C PRO A 194 23.89 15.12 -11.83
N MET A 195 23.51 14.71 -13.07
CA MET A 195 22.37 15.28 -13.77
C MET A 195 21.01 14.74 -13.26
N LEU A 196 21.00 13.64 -12.51
CA LEU A 196 19.78 13.08 -11.94
C LEU A 196 19.45 13.78 -10.62
N GLN A 197 18.23 14.29 -10.50
CA GLN A 197 17.76 14.94 -9.28
C GLN A 197 17.07 13.94 -8.38
N LEU A 198 17.59 13.72 -7.18
CA LEU A 198 16.93 12.88 -6.17
C LEU A 198 15.61 13.53 -5.72
N ILE A 199 14.49 12.79 -5.82
CA ILE A 199 13.19 13.23 -5.32
C ILE A 199 12.74 12.43 -4.09
N THR A 200 13.33 11.26 -3.84
CA THR A 200 13.11 10.48 -2.63
C THR A 200 13.74 11.19 -1.42
N PRO A 201 13.08 11.23 -0.26
CA PRO A 201 13.68 11.78 0.96
C PRO A 201 14.98 11.08 1.34
N ARG A 202 15.98 11.86 1.76
CA ARG A 202 17.27 11.30 2.19
C ARG A 202 17.20 10.58 3.52
N LEU A 203 16.39 11.11 4.44
CA LEU A 203 16.27 10.55 5.79
C LEU A 203 15.59 9.19 5.74
N PRO A 204 16.21 8.12 6.28
CA PRO A 204 15.65 6.79 6.27
C PRO A 204 14.27 6.69 6.94
N GLU A 205 14.01 7.49 7.97
CA GLU A 205 12.76 7.47 8.75
C GLU A 205 11.55 7.87 7.91
N ILE A 206 11.76 8.72 6.91
CA ILE A 206 10.71 9.21 6.02
C ILE A 206 10.86 8.72 4.57
N ARG A 207 11.56 7.58 4.38
CA ARG A 207 11.74 6.91 3.09
C ARG A 207 11.25 5.46 3.15
N GLY A 208 10.60 5.00 2.10
CA GLY A 208 10.28 3.58 1.88
C GLY A 208 11.48 2.78 1.35
N SER A 209 11.19 1.65 0.71
CA SER A 209 12.18 0.76 0.04
C SER A 209 12.35 1.05 -1.44
N GLN A 210 12.08 2.28 -1.87
CA GLN A 210 12.16 2.75 -3.26
C GLN A 210 12.98 4.02 -3.30
N VAL A 211 13.79 4.18 -4.36
CA VAL A 211 14.50 5.42 -4.67
C VAL A 211 14.05 5.92 -6.02
N SER A 212 13.75 7.20 -6.11
CA SER A 212 13.28 7.86 -7.31
C SER A 212 14.12 9.10 -7.62
N PHE A 213 14.42 9.25 -8.90
CA PHE A 213 15.13 10.42 -9.44
C PHE A 213 14.29 11.05 -10.55
N SER A 214 14.34 12.37 -10.66
CA SER A 214 13.81 13.12 -11.80
C SER A 214 14.93 13.36 -12.81
N PHE A 215 14.62 13.19 -14.10
CA PHE A 215 15.51 13.46 -15.22
C PHE A 215 14.68 13.73 -16.48
N GLU A 216 14.97 14.81 -17.20
CA GLU A 216 14.26 15.23 -18.40
C GLU A 216 14.18 14.11 -19.46
N HIS A 217 15.29 13.34 -19.63
CA HIS A 217 15.37 12.18 -20.51
C HIS A 217 15.18 10.85 -19.75
N GLY A 218 14.39 10.86 -18.68
CA GLY A 218 14.23 9.72 -17.77
C GLY A 218 13.69 8.45 -18.45
N TYR A 219 12.80 8.61 -19.44
CA TYR A 219 12.28 7.47 -20.19
C TYR A 219 13.39 6.75 -20.97
N ASP A 220 14.14 7.49 -21.78
CA ASP A 220 15.22 6.92 -22.61
C ASP A 220 16.33 6.32 -21.74
N ALA A 221 16.67 7.00 -20.64
CA ALA A 221 17.64 6.52 -19.67
C ALA A 221 17.17 5.19 -19.00
N MET A 222 15.89 5.09 -18.67
CA MET A 222 15.31 3.86 -18.10
C MET A 222 15.34 2.71 -19.13
N GLN A 223 14.98 2.97 -20.40
CA GLN A 223 15.09 1.96 -21.45
C GLN A 223 16.53 1.47 -21.61
N ALA A 224 17.50 2.38 -21.62
CA ALA A 224 18.91 2.05 -21.68
C ALA A 224 19.40 1.24 -20.45
N CYS A 225 18.84 1.44 -19.28
CA CYS A 225 19.09 0.62 -18.09
C CYS A 225 18.54 -0.80 -18.29
N ILE A 226 17.28 -0.91 -18.74
CA ILE A 226 16.60 -2.19 -18.98
C ILE A 226 17.35 -3.03 -20.02
N GLU A 227 17.79 -2.43 -21.12
CA GLU A 227 18.61 -3.09 -22.15
C GLU A 227 19.92 -3.67 -21.58
N ARG A 228 20.42 -3.12 -20.47
CA ARG A 228 21.62 -3.58 -19.76
C ARG A 228 21.33 -4.48 -18.57
N GLY A 229 20.07 -4.92 -18.42
CA GLY A 229 19.65 -5.83 -17.37
C GLY A 229 19.32 -5.15 -16.03
N VAL A 230 19.30 -3.83 -15.98
CA VAL A 230 18.86 -3.08 -14.75
C VAL A 230 17.40 -2.68 -14.92
N ILE A 231 16.51 -3.41 -14.27
CA ILE A 231 15.07 -3.25 -14.40
C ILE A 231 14.55 -2.30 -13.33
N GLY A 232 14.33 -1.05 -13.72
CA GLY A 232 13.56 -0.08 -12.98
C GLY A 232 12.24 0.22 -13.70
N ASP A 233 11.53 1.25 -13.27
CA ASP A 233 10.36 1.73 -13.99
C ASP A 233 10.35 3.26 -14.16
N PHE A 234 9.49 3.75 -15.06
CA PHE A 234 9.35 5.15 -15.38
C PHE A 234 7.93 5.63 -15.10
N ARG A 235 7.83 6.82 -14.53
CA ARG A 235 6.57 7.55 -14.33
C ARG A 235 6.67 8.94 -14.96
N ALA A 236 5.81 9.18 -15.93
CA ALA A 236 5.73 10.48 -16.57
C ALA A 236 5.52 11.62 -15.57
N PRO A 237 6.06 12.79 -15.83
CA PRO A 237 6.79 13.14 -17.05
C PRO A 237 8.27 12.74 -17.05
N ASP A 238 8.93 12.54 -15.91
CA ASP A 238 10.38 12.54 -15.76
C ASP A 238 10.93 11.63 -14.66
N VAL A 239 10.10 10.82 -13.99
CA VAL A 239 10.51 10.08 -12.80
C VAL A 239 10.98 8.65 -13.13
N MET A 240 12.24 8.37 -12.82
CA MET A 240 12.84 7.04 -12.81
C MET A 240 12.76 6.45 -11.40
N ARG A 241 12.22 5.22 -11.26
CA ARG A 241 12.03 4.57 -9.96
C ARG A 241 12.78 3.25 -9.89
N PHE A 242 13.38 2.98 -8.73
CA PHE A 242 14.14 1.78 -8.44
C PHE A 242 13.67 1.21 -7.10
N GLY A 243 13.11 0.01 -7.12
CA GLY A 243 12.66 -0.71 -5.94
C GLY A 243 13.77 -1.62 -5.39
N PHE A 244 13.83 -1.74 -4.07
CA PHE A 244 14.81 -2.58 -3.37
C PHE A 244 14.08 -3.58 -2.50
N THR A 245 14.26 -4.86 -2.82
CA THR A 245 13.64 -5.97 -2.10
C THR A 245 14.74 -6.81 -1.45
N PRO A 246 15.13 -6.54 -0.19
CA PRO A 246 16.30 -7.11 0.46
C PRO A 246 16.30 -8.64 0.59
N LEU A 247 15.14 -9.28 0.47
CA LEU A 247 15.02 -10.73 0.57
C LEU A 247 15.65 -11.49 -0.61
N PHE A 248 15.96 -10.81 -1.73
CA PHE A 248 16.59 -11.45 -2.89
C PHE A 248 17.60 -10.59 -3.67
N ILE A 249 18.03 -9.43 -3.14
CA ILE A 249 19.09 -8.59 -3.70
C ILE A 249 20.18 -8.30 -2.68
#